data_37da8d306a62388850eda710ca59570b
#
_entry.id   37da8d306a62388850eda710ca59570b
#
_cell.length_a   1.000
_cell.length_b   1.000
_cell.length_c   1.000
_cell.angle_alpha   90.00
_cell.angle_beta   90.00
_cell.angle_gamma   90.00
#
_symmetry.space_group_name_H-M   'P 1'
#
loop_
_entity.id
_entity.type
_entity.pdbx_description
1 polymer ?
#
loop_
_entity_poly.entity_id
_entity_poly.type
_entity_poly.pdbx_seq_one_letter_code
_entity_poly.pdbx_strand_id
1 'polypeptide(L)'
;VLEGMRFYGFHGVNPEERVQGQEYLVDLAVEMDLSVAGGSDRLEDTVSYAHIYRAVRDVMEGEPRNLLEAAAQSIVDRILSDFPVDSVSVRVKKPHPPIRGSVIENANVEITRRQEK
;
A
#
# COMPACT_ATOMS: atom_id res chain seq x y z
N VAL A 1 -7.59 -7.70 -5.12
CA VAL A 1 -6.41 -7.76 -4.23
C VAL A 1 -5.15 -7.69 -5.08
N LEU A 2 -4.21 -6.85 -4.66
CA LEU A 2 -2.86 -6.82 -5.20
C LEU A 2 -1.92 -7.30 -4.09
N GLU A 3 -1.20 -8.39 -4.33
CA GLU A 3 -0.35 -9.02 -3.34
C GLU A 3 1.11 -8.97 -3.75
N GLY A 4 1.97 -8.74 -2.75
CA GLY A 4 3.41 -8.81 -2.97
C GLY A 4 3.99 -7.73 -3.86
N MET A 5 3.40 -6.54 -3.86
CA MET A 5 3.99 -5.42 -4.60
C MET A 5 5.33 -5.04 -3.96
N ARG A 6 6.37 -4.93 -4.78
CA ARG A 6 7.71 -4.59 -4.32
C ARG A 6 8.06 -3.17 -4.68
N PHE A 7 8.56 -2.43 -3.70
CA PHE A 7 9.04 -1.07 -3.91
C PHE A 7 10.33 -0.85 -3.14
N TYR A 8 11.16 0.03 -3.63
CA TYR A 8 12.34 0.49 -2.91
C TYR A 8 12.06 1.89 -2.39
N GLY A 9 12.26 2.12 -1.10
CA GLY A 9 11.97 3.40 -0.50
C GLY A 9 12.89 3.72 0.66
N PHE A 10 12.70 4.91 1.26
CA PHE A 10 13.61 5.48 2.25
C PHE A 10 12.87 5.87 3.52
N HIS A 11 11.86 5.08 3.90
CA HIS A 11 11.06 5.33 5.09
C HIS A 11 11.75 4.78 6.33
N GLY A 12 11.53 5.43 7.46
CA GLY A 12 12.04 4.98 8.75
C GLY A 12 12.63 6.12 9.55
N VAL A 13 12.82 5.87 10.84
CA VAL A 13 13.39 6.86 11.77
C VAL A 13 14.91 6.78 11.87
N ASN A 14 15.51 5.64 11.52
CA ASN A 14 16.95 5.48 11.57
C ASN A 14 17.63 6.18 10.40
N PRO A 15 18.75 6.88 10.62
CA PRO A 15 19.46 7.57 9.54
C PRO A 15 19.85 6.63 8.39
N GLU A 16 20.23 5.39 8.68
CA GLU A 16 20.61 4.41 7.66
C GLU A 16 19.45 4.09 6.73
N GLU A 17 18.23 4.01 7.25
CA GLU A 17 17.04 3.77 6.45
C GLU A 17 16.77 4.90 5.46
N ARG A 18 17.07 6.13 5.89
CA ARG A 18 16.87 7.34 5.08
C ARG A 18 17.93 7.51 3.99
N VAL A 19 19.14 7.02 4.23
CA VAL A 19 20.26 7.17 3.30
C VAL A 19 20.35 5.99 2.35
N GLN A 20 20.27 4.77 2.87
CA GLN A 20 20.46 3.55 2.07
C GLN A 20 19.16 3.05 1.45
N GLY A 21 18.03 3.31 2.10
CA GLY A 21 16.76 2.77 1.69
C GLY A 21 16.65 1.27 1.89
N GLN A 22 15.51 0.72 1.52
CA GLN A 22 15.27 -0.71 1.63
C GLN A 22 14.08 -1.12 0.77
N GLU A 23 13.95 -2.41 0.58
CA GLU A 23 12.79 -2.99 -0.09
C GLU A 23 11.59 -3.05 0.85
N TYR A 24 10.42 -2.73 0.31
CA TYR A 24 9.13 -2.88 1.00
C TYR A 24 8.24 -3.79 0.19
N LEU A 25 7.39 -4.53 0.87
CA LEU A 25 6.33 -5.33 0.24
C LEU A 25 5.00 -4.77 0.68
N VAL A 26 4.09 -4.59 -0.28
CA VAL A 26 2.77 -4.03 0.00
C VAL A 26 1.69 -4.97 -0.53
N ASP A 27 0.74 -5.30 0.31
CA ASP A 27 -0.48 -5.98 -0.08
C ASP A 27 -1.64 -5.00 0.06
N LEU A 28 -2.55 -4.99 -0.90
CA LEU A 28 -3.67 -4.08 -0.89
C LEU A 28 -4.93 -4.79 -1.37
N ALA A 29 -6.00 -4.63 -0.61
CA ALA A 29 -7.31 -5.14 -0.98
C ALA A 29 -8.30 -3.97 -1.02
N VAL A 30 -9.09 -3.90 -2.06
CA VAL A 30 -10.21 -2.96 -2.14
C VAL A 30 -11.51 -3.74 -2.15
N GLU A 31 -12.54 -3.17 -1.53
CA GLU A 31 -13.89 -3.74 -1.52
C GLU A 31 -14.78 -2.86 -2.36
N MET A 32 -15.48 -3.46 -3.29
CA MET A 32 -16.45 -2.78 -4.14
C MET A 32 -17.41 -3.82 -4.72
N ASP A 33 -18.55 -3.35 -5.24
CA ASP A 33 -19.49 -4.24 -5.91
C ASP A 33 -18.91 -4.65 -7.26
N LEU A 34 -18.68 -5.95 -7.43
CA LEU A 34 -18.11 -6.51 -8.65
C LEU A 34 -19.17 -7.00 -9.62
N SER A 35 -20.46 -6.90 -9.29
CA SER A 35 -21.54 -7.47 -10.11
C SER A 35 -21.68 -6.77 -11.45
N VAL A 36 -21.48 -5.44 -11.50
CA VAL A 36 -21.60 -4.69 -12.74
C VAL A 36 -20.51 -5.11 -13.72
N ALA A 37 -19.25 -5.11 -13.29
CA ALA A 37 -18.14 -5.53 -14.14
C ALA A 37 -18.23 -7.01 -14.49
N GLY A 38 -18.70 -7.85 -13.54
CA GLY A 38 -18.88 -9.27 -13.77
C GLY A 38 -19.94 -9.56 -14.86
N GLY A 39 -20.94 -8.70 -14.96
CA GLY A 39 -21.97 -8.82 -15.99
C GLY A 39 -21.63 -8.17 -17.32
N SER A 40 -20.90 -7.06 -17.30
CA SER A 40 -20.62 -6.25 -18.49
C SER A 40 -19.31 -6.61 -19.17
N ASP A 41 -18.34 -7.12 -18.43
CA ASP A 41 -16.98 -7.38 -18.91
C ASP A 41 -16.30 -6.12 -19.45
N ARG A 42 -16.56 -4.96 -18.83
CA ARG A 42 -16.03 -3.67 -19.26
C ARG A 42 -15.14 -3.08 -18.17
N LEU A 43 -13.97 -2.62 -18.57
CA LEU A 43 -12.98 -2.07 -17.63
C LEU A 43 -13.53 -0.84 -16.89
N GLU A 44 -14.34 0.00 -17.55
CA GLU A 44 -14.92 1.20 -16.95
C GLU A 44 -15.91 0.90 -15.81
N ASP A 45 -16.35 -0.35 -15.68
CA ASP A 45 -17.24 -0.78 -14.61
C ASP A 45 -16.50 -1.34 -13.39
N THR A 46 -15.19 -1.27 -13.40
CA THR A 46 -14.33 -1.67 -12.29
C THR A 46 -13.19 -0.68 -12.13
N VAL A 47 -12.22 -1.00 -11.26
CA VAL A 47 -11.01 -0.19 -11.10
C VAL A 47 -9.83 -0.91 -11.74
N SER A 48 -8.94 -0.13 -12.36
CA SER A 48 -7.76 -0.68 -13.03
C SER A 48 -6.67 -1.01 -12.00
N TYR A 49 -6.22 -2.26 -12.01
CA TYR A 49 -5.10 -2.71 -11.17
C TYR A 49 -3.84 -1.88 -11.44
N ALA A 50 -3.62 -1.53 -12.71
CA ALA A 50 -2.43 -0.75 -13.08
C ALA A 50 -2.47 0.65 -12.46
N HIS A 51 -3.64 1.28 -12.42
CA HIS A 51 -3.79 2.60 -11.81
C HIS A 51 -3.60 2.54 -10.30
N ILE A 52 -4.15 1.50 -9.65
CA ILE A 52 -3.97 1.30 -8.21
C ILE A 52 -2.48 1.07 -7.90
N TYR A 53 -1.83 0.21 -8.67
CA TYR A 53 -0.40 -0.06 -8.49
C TYR A 53 0.42 1.24 -8.55
N ARG A 54 0.15 2.09 -9.54
CA ARG A 54 0.88 3.34 -9.71
C ARG A 54 0.65 4.30 -8.53
N ALA A 55 -0.57 4.33 -7.99
CA ALA A 55 -0.88 5.15 -6.83
C ALA A 55 -0.09 4.69 -5.60
N VAL A 56 -0.03 3.38 -5.38
CA VAL A 56 0.76 2.80 -4.27
C VAL A 56 2.24 3.10 -4.47
N ARG A 57 2.75 2.92 -5.69
CA ARG A 57 4.15 3.22 -6.02
C ARG A 57 4.49 4.68 -5.76
N ASP A 58 3.61 5.59 -6.15
CA ASP A 58 3.84 7.04 -5.96
C ASP A 58 4.02 7.39 -4.48
N VAL A 59 3.31 6.70 -3.59
CA VAL A 59 3.48 6.89 -2.15
C VAL A 59 4.77 6.24 -1.67
N MET A 60 4.98 4.97 -2.03
CA MET A 60 6.10 4.20 -1.49
C MET A 60 7.47 4.70 -1.98
N GLU A 61 7.54 5.14 -3.23
CA GLU A 61 8.78 5.66 -3.82
C GLU A 61 8.86 7.19 -3.78
N GLY A 62 7.87 7.83 -3.21
CA GLY A 62 7.81 9.27 -3.07
C GLY A 62 8.51 9.76 -1.81
N GLU A 63 7.94 10.82 -1.24
CA GLU A 63 8.52 11.48 -0.07
C GLU A 63 8.67 10.53 1.12
N PRO A 64 9.85 10.42 1.73
CA PRO A 64 10.06 9.51 2.86
C PRO A 64 9.23 9.89 4.07
N ARG A 65 8.73 8.88 4.76
CA ARG A 65 8.00 9.04 6.01
C ARG A 65 8.75 8.33 7.14
N ASN A 66 8.54 8.80 8.36
CA ASN A 66 9.21 8.20 9.51
C ASN A 66 8.65 6.82 9.87
N LEU A 67 7.35 6.65 9.70
CA LEU A 67 6.64 5.45 10.17
C LEU A 67 5.94 4.73 9.03
N LEU A 68 5.90 3.39 9.10
CA LEU A 68 5.10 2.59 8.18
C LEU A 68 3.62 2.95 8.27
N GLU A 69 3.14 3.30 9.45
CA GLU A 69 1.77 3.74 9.68
C GLU A 69 1.43 4.96 8.82
N ALA A 70 2.34 5.91 8.72
CA ALA A 70 2.13 7.11 7.90
C ALA A 70 2.12 6.77 6.40
N ALA A 71 3.00 5.88 5.97
CA ALA A 71 3.01 5.41 4.59
C ALA A 71 1.70 4.68 4.26
N ALA A 72 1.26 3.78 5.14
CA ALA A 72 0.01 3.05 4.98
C ALA A 72 -1.19 3.98 4.92
N GLN A 73 -1.26 4.98 5.81
CA GLN A 73 -2.34 5.96 5.82
C GLN A 73 -2.36 6.77 4.52
N SER A 74 -1.19 7.16 4.02
CA SER A 74 -1.11 7.91 2.76
C SER A 74 -1.59 7.08 1.57
N ILE A 75 -1.30 5.79 1.55
CA ILE A 75 -1.81 4.88 0.52
C ILE A 75 -3.33 4.82 0.58
N VAL A 76 -3.88 4.59 1.76
CA VAL A 76 -5.34 4.48 1.96
C VAL A 76 -6.04 5.78 1.55
N ASP A 77 -5.51 6.92 1.98
CA ASP A 77 -6.10 8.22 1.63
C ASP A 77 -6.10 8.43 0.12
N ARG A 78 -5.01 8.07 -0.55
CA ARG A 78 -4.89 8.21 -2.00
C ARG A 78 -5.89 7.32 -2.73
N ILE A 79 -6.03 6.06 -2.31
CA ILE A 79 -6.95 5.11 -2.95
C ILE A 79 -8.40 5.54 -2.74
N LEU A 80 -8.78 5.95 -1.53
CA LEU A 80 -10.14 6.39 -1.25
C LEU A 80 -10.49 7.68 -1.99
N SER A 81 -9.50 8.57 -2.20
CA SER A 81 -9.71 9.82 -2.92
C SER A 81 -9.85 9.60 -4.42
N ASP A 82 -9.05 8.72 -5.00
CA ASP A 82 -8.91 8.61 -6.46
C ASP A 82 -9.77 7.50 -7.08
N PHE A 83 -10.30 6.57 -6.30
CA PHE A 83 -11.01 5.41 -6.81
C PHE A 83 -12.37 5.24 -6.13
N PRO A 84 -13.40 4.78 -6.88
CA PRO A 84 -14.75 4.60 -6.34
C PRO A 84 -14.88 3.24 -5.63
N VAL A 85 -14.12 3.05 -4.57
CA VAL A 85 -14.15 1.82 -3.77
C VAL A 85 -14.83 2.09 -2.43
N ASP A 86 -15.43 1.04 -1.84
CA ASP A 86 -16.14 1.16 -0.56
C ASP A 86 -15.18 1.13 0.62
N SER A 87 -14.14 0.35 0.52
CA SER A 87 -13.09 0.29 1.55
C SER A 87 -11.78 -0.15 0.94
N VAL A 88 -10.70 0.12 1.67
CA VAL A 88 -9.37 -0.32 1.30
C VAL A 88 -8.64 -0.82 2.54
N SER A 89 -7.93 -1.92 2.37
CA SER A 89 -7.08 -2.50 3.40
C SER A 89 -5.68 -2.59 2.83
N VAL A 90 -4.69 -2.11 3.56
CA VAL A 90 -3.30 -2.14 3.10
C VAL A 90 -2.41 -2.69 4.21
N ARG A 91 -1.44 -3.53 3.79
CA ARG A 91 -0.40 -4.04 4.67
C ARG A 91 0.94 -3.64 4.09
N VAL A 92 1.70 -2.86 4.84
CA VAL A 92 3.04 -2.41 4.44
C VAL A 92 4.06 -3.17 5.28
N LYS A 93 4.96 -3.87 4.61
CA LYS A 93 5.92 -4.79 5.25
C LYS A 93 7.35 -4.33 5.03
N LYS A 94 8.17 -4.47 6.08
CA LYS A 94 9.62 -4.42 5.99
C LYS A 94 10.15 -5.85 6.07
N PRO A 95 10.63 -6.42 4.96
CA PRO A 95 11.20 -7.77 4.99
C PRO A 95 12.47 -7.86 5.85
N HIS A 96 13.22 -6.76 5.94
CA HIS A 96 14.48 -6.70 6.69
C HIS A 96 14.46 -5.55 7.68
N PRO A 97 13.64 -5.64 8.75
CA PRO A 97 13.56 -4.55 9.72
C PRO A 97 14.88 -4.40 10.48
N PRO A 98 15.27 -3.17 10.84
CA PRO A 98 16.56 -2.91 11.49
C PRO A 98 16.49 -3.23 13.00
N ILE A 99 16.23 -4.49 13.33
CA ILE A 99 16.18 -4.99 14.69
C ILE A 99 17.37 -5.93 14.87
N ARG A 100 18.38 -5.45 15.57
CA ARG A 100 19.62 -6.20 15.75
C ARG A 100 19.34 -7.55 16.42
N GLY A 101 19.84 -8.63 15.81
CA GLY A 101 19.73 -9.98 16.35
C GLY A 101 18.37 -10.62 16.20
N SER A 102 17.42 -9.97 15.54
CA SER A 102 16.11 -10.55 15.32
C SER A 102 16.13 -11.63 14.25
N VAL A 103 15.27 -12.65 14.45
CA VAL A 103 15.01 -13.69 13.47
C VAL A 103 13.50 -13.72 13.25
N ILE A 104 13.04 -12.89 12.32
CA ILE A 104 11.62 -12.75 11.99
C ILE A 104 11.48 -12.63 10.47
N GLU A 105 10.30 -12.98 9.96
CA GLU A 105 10.05 -12.89 8.52
C GLU A 105 9.96 -11.44 8.06
N ASN A 106 9.26 -10.62 8.82
CA ASN A 106 9.08 -9.19 8.50
C ASN A 106 8.48 -8.46 9.69
N ALA A 107 8.51 -7.14 9.65
CA ALA A 107 7.68 -6.28 10.48
C ALA A 107 6.69 -5.60 9.56
N ASN A 108 5.43 -5.50 9.97
CA ASN A 108 4.42 -4.89 9.12
C ASN A 108 3.36 -4.16 9.92
N VAL A 109 2.65 -3.26 9.23
CA VAL A 109 1.45 -2.60 9.74
C VAL A 109 0.32 -2.85 8.75
N GLU A 110 -0.89 -2.97 9.26
CA GLU A 110 -2.08 -3.16 8.45
C GLU A 110 -3.14 -2.19 8.90
N ILE A 111 -3.73 -1.46 7.97
CA ILE A 111 -4.86 -0.58 8.27
C ILE A 111 -5.97 -0.80 7.25
N THR A 112 -7.20 -0.60 7.70
CA THR A 112 -8.40 -0.69 6.88
C THR A 112 -9.22 0.58 7.11
N ARG A 113 -9.67 1.20 6.03
CA ARG A 113 -10.53 2.39 6.09
C ARG A 113 -11.66 2.25 5.10
N ARG A 114 -12.81 2.77 5.49
CA ARG A 114 -14.00 2.79 4.64
C ARG A 114 -14.19 4.17 4.06
N GLN A 115 -14.81 4.21 2.86
CA GLN A 115 -15.20 5.46 2.24
C GLN A 115 -16.21 6.18 3.13
N GLU A 116 -15.97 7.47 3.35
CA GLU A 116 -16.96 8.31 4.04
C GLU A 116 -18.06 8.71 3.07
N LYS A 117 -19.28 8.78 3.59
CA LYS A 117 -20.45 9.17 2.79
C LYS A 117 -20.88 10.57 3.13
#